data_a8370855ba004d824dfa2a72fa5a9f18
#
_entry.id   a8370855ba004d824dfa2a72fa5a9f18
#
_cell.length_a   1.000
_cell.length_b   1.000
_cell.length_c   1.000
_cell.angle_alpha   90.00
_cell.angle_beta   90.00
_cell.angle_gamma   90.00
#
_symmetry.space_group_name_H-M   'P 1'
#
loop_
_entity.id
_entity.type
_entity.pdbx_description
1 polymer ?
#
loop_
_entity_poly.entity_id
_entity_poly.type
_entity_poly.pdbx_seq_one_letter_code
_entity_poly.pdbx_strand_id
1 'polypeptide(L)'
;MKIVEKLYLCDDNALRLMDKQLRYNDFSNFLSEYFPHKVQKISLNAGFTCPNRDGVKGYGGCTYCNNQTFNPAYCRTEKSVTQQLEEGKQFFERKYPQMKYLAYFQAYTNTYGELERLKSMYEEALSVDGVVGLVIGTRPDCMPDSLLDYLEELNKRTFLLVEYGIESTDDEVLRRINRGHSFACSAEAVERTAMRGIKSGGHIIIGLPGEAYTHGTPDERKEALNVMCDRLSALPLTTLKLHQLQLIRGTRMAHEYEQNPEECKRYTADEDIDVVIDCVERV
;
A
#
# COMPACT_ATOMS: atom_id res chain seq x y z
N MET A 1 6.17 5.33 17.29
CA MET A 1 4.86 5.78 16.79
C MET A 1 4.85 5.51 15.29
N LYS A 2 4.06 4.53 14.84
CA LYS A 2 3.99 4.16 13.43
C LYS A 2 3.09 5.12 12.67
N ILE A 3 3.28 5.21 11.38
CA ILE A 3 2.65 6.21 10.50
C ILE A 3 1.47 5.57 9.78
N VAL A 4 0.29 6.18 9.88
CA VAL A 4 -0.93 5.70 9.22
C VAL A 4 -1.21 6.55 7.99
N GLU A 5 -1.23 5.89 6.84
CA GLU A 5 -1.56 6.52 5.56
C GLU A 5 -3.02 6.22 5.22
N LYS A 6 -3.95 7.01 5.72
CA LYS A 6 -5.23 7.34 5.10
C LYS A 6 -6.20 8.10 6.01
N LEU A 7 -6.53 9.28 5.56
CA LEU A 7 -7.90 9.83 5.62
C LEU A 7 -8.02 10.84 4.48
N TYR A 8 -8.75 10.49 3.44
CA TYR A 8 -9.24 11.48 2.48
C TYR A 8 -10.35 12.27 3.18
N LEU A 9 -9.96 13.30 3.93
CA LEU A 9 -10.90 14.34 4.35
C LEU A 9 -10.69 15.53 3.42
N CYS A 10 -11.73 15.80 2.66
CA CYS A 10 -11.89 17.06 1.92
C CYS A 10 -11.83 18.22 2.89
N ASP A 11 -10.99 19.17 2.54
CA ASP A 11 -10.88 20.55 3.01
C ASP A 11 -9.64 20.91 3.82
N ASP A 12 -8.58 21.27 3.08
CA ASP A 12 -7.29 21.75 3.59
C ASP A 12 -7.38 23.08 4.39
N ASN A 13 -8.51 23.80 4.36
CA ASN A 13 -8.61 25.14 4.96
C ASN A 13 -9.19 25.18 6.37
N ALA A 14 -9.97 24.20 6.79
CA ALA A 14 -10.55 24.17 8.13
C ALA A 14 -9.56 23.69 9.22
N LEU A 15 -8.49 23.03 8.84
CA LEU A 15 -7.53 22.39 9.73
C LEU A 15 -6.34 23.26 10.14
N ARG A 16 -6.11 24.41 9.48
CA ARG A 16 -4.97 25.31 9.74
C ARG A 16 -5.14 26.27 10.92
N LEU A 17 -6.31 26.33 11.57
CA LEU A 17 -6.60 27.35 12.60
C LEU A 17 -6.58 26.85 14.04
N MET A 18 -6.21 25.62 14.30
CA MET A 18 -6.01 25.14 15.68
C MET A 18 -4.60 24.61 15.80
N ASP A 19 -3.91 24.97 16.89
CA ASP A 19 -2.64 24.40 17.35
C ASP A 19 -2.88 22.93 17.65
N LYS A 20 -2.84 22.09 16.60
CA LYS A 20 -3.24 20.67 16.67
C LYS A 20 -2.02 19.83 16.94
N GLN A 21 -1.91 19.42 18.17
CA GLN A 21 -1.21 18.19 18.50
C GLN A 21 -1.90 17.04 17.73
N LEU A 22 -1.32 16.66 16.58
CA LEU A 22 -1.86 15.56 15.77
C LEU A 22 -1.84 14.28 16.62
N ARG A 23 -2.96 13.58 16.68
CA ARG A 23 -3.08 12.34 17.44
C ARG A 23 -2.30 11.18 16.82
N TYR A 24 -1.95 11.31 15.54
CA TYR A 24 -1.17 10.35 14.77
C TYR A 24 -0.27 11.08 13.77
N ASN A 25 0.78 10.41 13.29
CA ASN A 25 1.66 10.95 12.25
C ASN A 25 1.13 10.49 10.87
N ASP A 26 0.59 11.40 10.08
CA ASP A 26 0.14 11.09 8.73
C ASP A 26 1.32 11.04 7.74
N PHE A 27 1.07 10.51 6.55
CA PHE A 27 2.12 10.35 5.53
C PHE A 27 2.71 11.70 5.07
N SER A 28 1.92 12.77 5.06
CA SER A 28 2.41 14.11 4.69
C SER A 28 3.39 14.67 5.72
N ASN A 29 3.07 14.49 7.00
CA ASN A 29 3.97 14.89 8.08
C ASN A 29 5.26 14.05 8.08
N PHE A 30 5.14 12.75 7.89
CA PHE A 30 6.30 11.87 7.72
C PHE A 30 7.20 12.33 6.58
N LEU A 31 6.65 12.66 5.42
CA LEU A 31 7.46 13.16 4.31
C LEU A 31 8.10 14.52 4.60
N SER A 32 7.51 15.34 5.46
CA SER A 32 8.09 16.63 5.85
C SER A 32 9.40 16.50 6.66
N GLU A 33 9.66 15.34 7.27
CA GLU A 33 10.93 15.02 7.95
C GLU A 33 12.08 14.83 6.95
N TYR A 34 11.78 14.47 5.71
CA TYR A 34 12.76 14.20 4.65
C TYR A 34 12.85 15.31 3.61
N PHE A 35 11.77 16.04 3.40
CA PHE A 35 11.67 17.00 2.31
C PHE A 35 11.17 18.37 2.80
N PRO A 36 11.88 19.47 2.46
CA PRO A 36 11.45 20.82 2.80
C PRO A 36 10.29 21.34 1.92
N HIS A 37 9.86 20.52 0.95
CA HIS A 37 8.79 20.85 0.01
C HIS A 37 7.63 19.87 0.14
N LYS A 38 6.44 20.29 -0.32
CA LYS A 38 5.34 19.36 -0.47
C LYS A 38 5.71 18.30 -1.51
N VAL A 39 5.47 17.03 -1.15
CA VAL A 39 5.77 15.87 -2.00
C VAL A 39 4.48 15.09 -2.27
N GLN A 40 4.28 14.69 -3.53
CA GLN A 40 3.11 13.94 -3.97
C GLN A 40 3.53 12.64 -4.64
N LYS A 41 2.83 11.54 -4.33
CA LYS A 41 2.98 10.30 -5.10
C LYS A 41 2.32 10.42 -6.47
N ILE A 42 3.04 10.02 -7.53
CA ILE A 42 2.50 9.82 -8.87
C ILE A 42 2.46 8.32 -9.13
N SER A 43 1.25 7.77 -9.26
CA SER A 43 1.05 6.34 -9.53
C SER A 43 1.53 5.96 -10.92
N LEU A 44 2.17 4.79 -11.02
CA LEU A 44 2.74 4.24 -12.24
C LEU A 44 2.21 2.82 -12.49
N ASN A 45 2.03 2.50 -13.76
CA ASN A 45 1.80 1.14 -14.25
C ASN A 45 2.94 0.75 -15.20
N ALA A 46 3.94 0.06 -14.68
CA ALA A 46 5.13 -0.34 -15.43
C ALA A 46 4.98 -1.67 -16.19
N GLY A 47 3.75 -2.16 -16.34
CA GLY A 47 3.45 -3.38 -17.10
C GLY A 47 3.93 -4.66 -16.42
N PHE A 48 4.09 -4.65 -15.10
CA PHE A 48 4.36 -5.88 -14.34
C PHE A 48 3.10 -6.73 -14.21
N THR A 49 3.30 -8.01 -13.94
CA THR A 49 2.22 -8.98 -13.62
C THR A 49 2.28 -9.38 -12.15
N CYS A 50 1.60 -10.44 -11.81
CA CYS A 50 1.58 -11.00 -10.46
C CYS A 50 1.69 -12.52 -10.56
N PRO A 51 2.58 -13.19 -9.78
CA PRO A 51 2.73 -14.64 -9.81
C PRO A 51 1.44 -15.40 -9.42
N ASN A 52 0.50 -14.71 -8.79
CA ASN A 52 -0.82 -15.24 -8.48
C ASN A 52 -1.82 -15.12 -9.66
N ARG A 53 -1.38 -14.61 -10.82
CA ARG A 53 -2.18 -14.44 -12.05
C ARG A 53 -1.62 -15.19 -13.24
N ASP A 54 -0.30 -15.31 -13.35
CA ASP A 54 0.38 -15.88 -14.52
C ASP A 54 0.62 -17.38 -14.41
N GLY A 55 0.18 -18.01 -13.32
CA GLY A 55 0.28 -19.44 -13.11
C GLY A 55 1.52 -19.90 -12.33
N VAL A 56 2.44 -19.02 -11.99
CA VAL A 56 3.64 -19.40 -11.21
C VAL A 56 3.26 -19.82 -9.78
N LYS A 57 2.36 -19.08 -9.13
CA LYS A 57 1.80 -19.43 -7.81
C LYS A 57 0.31 -19.73 -7.86
N GLY A 58 -0.42 -19.15 -8.79
CA GLY A 58 -1.85 -19.32 -8.94
C GLY A 58 -2.41 -18.59 -10.15
N TYR A 59 -3.70 -18.79 -10.40
CA TYR A 59 -4.44 -18.12 -11.46
C TYR A 59 -5.50 -17.19 -10.90
N GLY A 60 -5.86 -16.16 -11.68
CA GLY A 60 -6.97 -15.26 -11.37
C GLY A 60 -6.64 -14.14 -10.36
N GLY A 61 -5.56 -14.26 -9.59
CA GLY A 61 -5.17 -13.28 -8.58
C GLY A 61 -5.96 -13.41 -7.27
N CYS A 62 -5.77 -12.45 -6.37
CA CYS A 62 -6.59 -12.33 -5.17
C CYS A 62 -8.05 -12.06 -5.52
N THR A 63 -9.00 -12.58 -4.73
CA THR A 63 -10.43 -12.54 -5.04
C THR A 63 -11.00 -11.12 -5.19
N TYR A 64 -10.42 -10.14 -4.49
CA TYR A 64 -10.81 -8.72 -4.51
C TYR A 64 -10.10 -7.90 -5.60
N CYS A 65 -9.05 -8.45 -6.24
CA CYS A 65 -8.10 -7.65 -7.00
C CYS A 65 -8.58 -7.29 -8.41
N ASN A 66 -8.71 -5.97 -8.64
CA ASN A 66 -8.82 -5.37 -9.96
C ASN A 66 -7.98 -4.08 -10.02
N ASN A 67 -6.71 -4.22 -10.39
CA ASN A 67 -5.77 -3.11 -10.42
C ASN A 67 -6.12 -2.02 -11.45
N GLN A 68 -6.89 -2.33 -12.48
CA GLN A 68 -7.25 -1.33 -13.50
C GLN A 68 -8.17 -0.24 -12.94
N THR A 69 -8.97 -0.56 -11.94
CA THR A 69 -9.94 0.37 -11.33
C THR A 69 -9.26 1.54 -10.60
N PHE A 70 -8.05 1.33 -10.09
CA PHE A 70 -7.33 2.34 -9.28
C PHE A 70 -6.25 3.09 -10.07
N ASN A 71 -6.10 2.81 -11.36
CA ASN A 71 -5.12 3.50 -12.18
C ASN A 71 -5.70 4.83 -12.71
N PRO A 72 -5.04 5.97 -12.48
CA PRO A 72 -5.34 7.21 -13.19
C PRO A 72 -5.28 7.04 -14.71
N ALA A 73 -5.94 7.89 -15.45
CA ALA A 73 -6.03 7.78 -16.91
C ALA A 73 -4.67 7.82 -17.63
N TYR A 74 -3.67 8.42 -17.01
CA TYR A 74 -2.30 8.48 -17.54
C TYR A 74 -1.49 7.19 -17.28
N CYS A 75 -1.87 6.38 -16.29
CA CYS A 75 -1.20 5.10 -15.96
C CYS A 75 -1.55 4.01 -16.97
N ARG A 76 -0.91 4.02 -18.12
CA ARG A 76 -1.11 3.04 -19.19
C ARG A 76 0.19 2.34 -19.53
N THR A 77 0.16 1.03 -19.74
CA THR A 77 1.33 0.19 -20.04
C THR A 77 1.98 0.49 -21.38
N GLU A 78 1.25 1.15 -22.29
CA GLU A 78 1.76 1.59 -23.59
C GLU A 78 2.67 2.84 -23.49
N LYS A 79 2.69 3.50 -22.32
CA LYS A 79 3.52 4.67 -22.05
C LYS A 79 4.76 4.27 -21.26
N SER A 80 5.88 4.94 -21.52
CA SER A 80 7.08 4.80 -20.68
C SER A 80 6.83 5.31 -19.26
N VAL A 81 7.69 4.96 -18.33
CA VAL A 81 7.66 5.48 -16.94
C VAL A 81 7.76 7.00 -16.95
N THR A 82 8.68 7.54 -17.77
CA THR A 82 8.85 8.99 -17.97
C THR A 82 7.56 9.67 -18.44
N GLN A 83 6.89 9.13 -19.46
CA GLN A 83 5.64 9.70 -19.98
C GLN A 83 4.55 9.72 -18.92
N GLN A 84 4.39 8.65 -18.15
CA GLN A 84 3.40 8.58 -17.06
C GLN A 84 3.71 9.59 -15.97
N LEU A 85 4.98 9.77 -15.60
CA LEU A 85 5.40 10.77 -14.61
C LEU A 85 5.14 12.19 -15.09
N GLU A 86 5.50 12.53 -16.33
CA GLU A 86 5.27 13.88 -16.87
C GLU A 86 3.77 14.22 -16.95
N GLU A 87 2.93 13.30 -17.40
CA GLU A 87 1.48 13.50 -17.39
C GLU A 87 0.91 13.60 -15.98
N GLY A 88 1.41 12.77 -15.04
CA GLY A 88 1.03 12.85 -13.63
C GLY A 88 1.42 14.17 -12.99
N LYS A 89 2.60 14.71 -13.30
CA LYS A 89 3.05 16.04 -12.84
C LYS A 89 2.08 17.14 -13.31
N GLN A 90 1.71 17.14 -14.59
CA GLN A 90 0.78 18.13 -15.15
C GLN A 90 -0.57 18.14 -14.43
N PHE A 91 -1.03 16.99 -13.92
CA PHE A 91 -2.25 16.90 -13.14
C PHE A 91 -2.15 17.66 -11.81
N PHE A 92 -0.99 17.64 -11.15
CA PHE A 92 -0.76 18.24 -9.84
C PHE A 92 -0.20 19.67 -9.89
N GLU A 93 0.58 20.05 -10.90
CA GLU A 93 1.25 21.36 -11.03
C GLU A 93 0.31 22.56 -10.94
N ARG A 94 -0.93 22.42 -11.44
CA ARG A 94 -1.94 23.47 -11.38
C ARG A 94 -2.24 23.91 -9.95
N LYS A 95 -2.09 23.02 -8.98
CA LYS A 95 -2.42 23.29 -7.55
C LYS A 95 -1.19 23.74 -6.75
N TYR A 96 0.01 23.23 -7.09
CA TYR A 96 1.23 23.45 -6.32
C TYR A 96 2.48 23.53 -7.23
N PRO A 97 2.89 24.72 -7.69
CA PRO A 97 3.95 24.86 -8.70
C PRO A 97 5.35 24.40 -8.29
N GLN A 98 5.65 24.31 -6.97
CA GLN A 98 6.96 23.90 -6.46
C GLN A 98 6.96 22.48 -5.85
N MET A 99 5.95 21.69 -6.14
CA MET A 99 5.82 20.34 -5.63
C MET A 99 6.90 19.43 -6.19
N LYS A 100 7.39 18.51 -5.35
CA LYS A 100 8.24 17.39 -5.77
C LYS A 100 7.44 16.10 -5.75
N TYR A 101 7.98 15.03 -6.34
CA TYR A 101 7.21 13.83 -6.60
C TYR A 101 7.94 12.58 -6.15
N LEU A 102 7.18 11.60 -5.65
CA LEU A 102 7.62 10.22 -5.51
C LEU A 102 7.02 9.40 -6.66
N ALA A 103 7.87 8.70 -7.40
CA ALA A 103 7.41 7.75 -8.39
C ALA A 103 6.85 6.51 -7.68
N TYR A 104 5.54 6.29 -7.77
CA TYR A 104 4.85 5.21 -7.07
C TYR A 104 4.50 4.08 -8.04
N PHE A 105 5.32 3.05 -8.05
CA PHE A 105 5.04 1.79 -8.74
C PHE A 105 3.95 1.05 -7.99
N GLN A 106 2.70 1.22 -8.43
CA GLN A 106 1.52 0.76 -7.70
C GLN A 106 0.89 -0.49 -8.29
N ALA A 107 0.81 -0.58 -9.63
CA ALA A 107 0.04 -1.62 -10.29
C ALA A 107 0.71 -2.99 -10.19
N TYR A 108 0.00 -3.99 -9.68
CA TYR A 108 0.42 -5.39 -9.55
C TYR A 108 1.63 -5.59 -8.60
N THR A 109 2.65 -6.36 -9.06
CA THR A 109 3.80 -6.75 -8.23
C THR A 109 5.08 -6.17 -8.82
N ASN A 110 5.50 -5.01 -8.33
CA ASN A 110 6.53 -4.22 -8.98
C ASN A 110 7.98 -4.63 -8.65
N THR A 111 8.15 -5.79 -8.02
CA THR A 111 9.44 -6.47 -7.81
C THR A 111 9.48 -7.84 -8.50
N TYR A 112 8.41 -8.17 -9.25
CA TYR A 112 8.28 -9.44 -9.95
C TYR A 112 8.67 -9.28 -11.42
N GLY A 113 9.94 -9.53 -11.72
CA GLY A 113 10.51 -9.40 -13.05
C GLY A 113 12.02 -9.61 -13.06
N GLU A 114 12.62 -9.56 -14.24
CA GLU A 114 14.06 -9.62 -14.41
C GLU A 114 14.75 -8.44 -13.74
N LEU A 115 15.82 -8.68 -12.98
CA LEU A 115 16.50 -7.69 -12.15
C LEU A 115 16.94 -6.46 -12.95
N GLU A 116 17.54 -6.64 -14.12
CA GLU A 116 18.01 -5.53 -14.93
C GLU A 116 16.86 -4.69 -15.50
N ARG A 117 15.73 -5.31 -15.81
CA ARG A 117 14.51 -4.59 -16.20
C ARG A 117 13.97 -3.75 -15.04
N LEU A 118 13.92 -4.31 -13.82
CA LEU A 118 13.48 -3.60 -12.62
C LEU A 118 14.37 -2.38 -12.37
N LYS A 119 15.69 -2.57 -12.37
CA LYS A 119 16.69 -1.49 -12.23
C LYS A 119 16.47 -0.39 -13.27
N SER A 120 16.37 -0.76 -14.55
CA SER A 120 16.17 0.20 -15.64
C SER A 120 14.93 1.08 -15.44
N MET A 121 13.80 0.48 -14.98
CA MET A 121 12.57 1.24 -14.75
C MET A 121 12.66 2.15 -13.52
N TYR A 122 13.33 1.72 -12.46
CA TYR A 122 13.53 2.56 -11.28
C TYR A 122 14.48 3.73 -11.57
N GLU A 123 15.56 3.49 -12.32
CA GLU A 123 16.49 4.54 -12.75
C GLU A 123 15.82 5.51 -13.74
N GLU A 124 14.99 5.01 -14.67
CA GLU A 124 14.19 5.86 -15.55
C GLU A 124 13.31 6.81 -14.73
N ALA A 125 12.60 6.30 -13.72
CA ALA A 125 11.75 7.12 -12.88
C ALA A 125 12.55 8.20 -12.13
N LEU A 126 13.72 7.86 -11.59
CA LEU A 126 14.59 8.78 -10.86
C LEU A 126 15.28 9.82 -11.76
N SER A 127 15.38 9.57 -13.07
CA SER A 127 15.93 10.52 -14.03
C SER A 127 14.97 11.66 -14.38
N VAL A 128 13.69 11.53 -14.03
CA VAL A 128 12.67 12.56 -14.34
C VAL A 128 12.82 13.73 -13.38
N ASP A 129 12.93 14.94 -13.93
CA ASP A 129 13.04 16.15 -13.10
C ASP A 129 11.89 16.30 -12.11
N GLY A 130 12.25 16.67 -10.89
CA GLY A 130 11.29 16.84 -9.79
C GLY A 130 10.90 15.53 -9.08
N VAL A 131 11.34 14.37 -9.54
CA VAL A 131 11.21 13.10 -8.80
C VAL A 131 12.33 13.02 -7.75
N VAL A 132 11.95 12.85 -6.49
CA VAL A 132 12.86 12.87 -5.33
C VAL A 132 12.95 11.51 -4.62
N GLY A 133 12.30 10.48 -5.13
CA GLY A 133 12.36 9.14 -4.59
C GLY A 133 11.33 8.19 -5.17
N LEU A 134 11.36 6.96 -4.66
CA LEU A 134 10.50 5.87 -5.10
C LEU A 134 9.62 5.35 -3.98
N VAL A 135 8.40 4.94 -4.34
CA VAL A 135 7.55 4.05 -3.55
C VAL A 135 7.27 2.81 -4.41
N ILE A 136 7.57 1.62 -3.91
CA ILE A 136 7.44 0.37 -4.64
C ILE A 136 6.42 -0.52 -3.95
N GLY A 137 5.20 -0.58 -4.53
CA GLY A 137 4.15 -1.49 -4.08
C GLY A 137 4.39 -2.90 -4.60
N THR A 138 4.43 -3.88 -3.70
CA THR A 138 4.75 -5.25 -4.06
C THR A 138 4.15 -6.30 -3.13
N ARG A 139 4.35 -7.57 -3.50
CA ARG A 139 4.04 -8.73 -2.68
C ARG A 139 5.26 -9.11 -1.81
N PRO A 140 5.04 -9.52 -0.56
CA PRO A 140 6.13 -9.97 0.32
C PRO A 140 6.95 -11.13 -0.25
N ASP A 141 6.28 -12.07 -0.90
CA ASP A 141 6.86 -13.27 -1.48
C ASP A 141 7.58 -13.07 -2.85
N CYS A 142 7.72 -11.81 -3.27
CA CYS A 142 8.38 -11.41 -4.51
C CYS A 142 9.55 -10.44 -4.27
N MET A 143 10.29 -10.64 -3.17
CA MET A 143 11.43 -9.81 -2.83
C MET A 143 12.71 -10.67 -2.71
N PRO A 144 13.39 -11.00 -3.82
CA PRO A 144 14.63 -11.75 -3.79
C PRO A 144 15.80 -10.93 -3.22
N ASP A 145 16.79 -11.59 -2.65
CA ASP A 145 17.97 -10.92 -2.05
C ASP A 145 18.73 -10.06 -3.04
N SER A 146 18.90 -10.53 -4.28
CA SER A 146 19.59 -9.75 -5.33
C SER A 146 18.92 -8.41 -5.63
N LEU A 147 17.59 -8.33 -5.49
CA LEU A 147 16.88 -7.07 -5.63
C LEU A 147 17.00 -6.22 -4.35
N LEU A 148 16.92 -6.84 -3.17
CA LEU A 148 17.14 -6.13 -1.90
C LEU A 148 18.54 -5.52 -1.84
N ASP A 149 19.57 -6.21 -2.32
CA ASP A 149 20.94 -5.68 -2.36
C ASP A 149 21.03 -4.44 -3.27
N TYR A 150 20.36 -4.45 -4.42
CA TYR A 150 20.27 -3.28 -5.27
C TYR A 150 19.48 -2.14 -4.60
N LEU A 151 18.36 -2.45 -3.96
CA LEU A 151 17.53 -1.45 -3.28
C LEU A 151 18.25 -0.84 -2.07
N GLU A 152 19.12 -1.60 -1.39
CA GLU A 152 19.98 -1.07 -0.33
C GLU A 152 20.94 -0.01 -0.87
N GLU A 153 21.60 -0.25 -2.00
CA GLU A 153 22.45 0.75 -2.65
C GLU A 153 21.63 1.95 -3.15
N LEU A 154 20.45 1.71 -3.67
CA LEU A 154 19.54 2.77 -4.13
C LEU A 154 19.10 3.66 -2.95
N ASN A 155 18.79 3.07 -1.80
CA ASN A 155 18.36 3.77 -0.59
C ASN A 155 19.42 4.74 -0.02
N LYS A 156 20.71 4.54 -0.35
CA LYS A 156 21.80 5.45 0.07
C LYS A 156 21.79 6.80 -0.66
N ARG A 157 21.14 6.89 -1.81
CA ARG A 157 21.18 8.08 -2.69
C ARG A 157 19.81 8.69 -2.99
N THR A 158 18.70 8.05 -2.60
CA THR A 158 17.36 8.58 -2.82
C THR A 158 16.41 8.10 -1.73
N PHE A 159 15.29 8.79 -1.56
CA PHE A 159 14.22 8.30 -0.70
C PHE A 159 13.61 7.04 -1.30
N LEU A 160 13.53 5.99 -0.51
CA LEU A 160 12.95 4.71 -0.90
C LEU A 160 11.99 4.20 0.18
N LEU A 161 10.80 3.81 -0.24
CA LEU A 161 9.81 3.12 0.58
C LEU A 161 9.28 1.90 -0.18
N VAL A 162 9.38 0.71 0.42
CA VAL A 162 8.77 -0.52 -0.11
C VAL A 162 7.44 -0.75 0.59
N GLU A 163 6.32 -0.71 -0.14
CA GLU A 163 4.98 -0.99 0.39
C GLU A 163 4.60 -2.46 0.14
N TYR A 164 4.52 -3.25 1.20
CA TYR A 164 4.11 -4.65 1.13
C TYR A 164 2.61 -4.80 1.30
N GLY A 165 1.97 -5.43 0.33
CA GLY A 165 0.58 -5.89 0.48
C GLY A 165 0.52 -7.07 1.44
N ILE A 166 0.39 -6.81 2.72
CA ILE A 166 0.18 -7.82 3.78
C ILE A 166 -1.25 -8.33 3.70
N GLU A 167 -2.19 -7.39 3.63
CA GLU A 167 -3.64 -7.48 3.46
C GLU A 167 -4.37 -7.96 4.72
N SER A 168 -3.91 -9.03 5.38
CA SER A 168 -4.38 -9.56 6.65
C SER A 168 -3.25 -10.17 7.45
N THR A 169 -3.40 -10.25 8.77
CA THR A 169 -2.48 -11.00 9.66
C THR A 169 -2.97 -12.42 9.95
N ASP A 170 -4.14 -12.81 9.41
CA ASP A 170 -4.75 -14.13 9.58
C ASP A 170 -4.52 -14.98 8.31
N ASP A 171 -3.84 -16.12 8.46
CA ASP A 171 -3.52 -17.00 7.35
C ASP A 171 -4.75 -17.67 6.73
N GLU A 172 -5.83 -17.88 7.50
CA GLU A 172 -7.09 -18.42 6.99
C GLU A 172 -7.78 -17.39 6.08
N VAL A 173 -7.77 -16.12 6.48
CA VAL A 173 -8.24 -15.01 5.66
C VAL A 173 -7.41 -14.89 4.38
N LEU A 174 -6.07 -14.93 4.51
CA LEU A 174 -5.16 -14.88 3.36
C LEU A 174 -5.43 -16.03 2.37
N ARG A 175 -5.67 -17.23 2.88
CA ARG A 175 -6.05 -18.39 2.04
C ARG A 175 -7.39 -18.18 1.35
N ARG A 176 -8.40 -17.69 2.08
CA ARG A 176 -9.74 -17.43 1.57
C ARG A 176 -9.75 -16.40 0.43
N ILE A 177 -8.97 -15.34 0.55
CA ILE A 177 -8.85 -14.33 -0.49
C ILE A 177 -7.88 -14.71 -1.62
N ASN A 178 -7.41 -15.94 -1.64
CA ASN A 178 -6.43 -16.46 -2.61
C ASN A 178 -5.13 -15.59 -2.65
N ARG A 179 -4.60 -15.22 -1.48
CA ARG A 179 -3.41 -14.34 -1.40
C ARG A 179 -2.13 -15.05 -1.87
N GLY A 180 -2.00 -16.37 -1.62
CA GLY A 180 -0.90 -17.20 -2.08
C GLY A 180 0.41 -17.07 -1.28
N HIS A 181 0.39 -16.38 -0.13
CA HIS A 181 1.46 -16.38 0.87
C HIS A 181 0.85 -16.23 2.27
N SER A 182 1.62 -16.58 3.31
CA SER A 182 1.24 -16.47 4.72
C SER A 182 1.63 -15.11 5.33
N PHE A 183 1.13 -14.83 6.54
CA PHE A 183 1.58 -13.68 7.32
C PHE A 183 3.06 -13.80 7.72
N ALA A 184 3.53 -15.02 8.02
CA ALA A 184 4.96 -15.25 8.31
C ALA A 184 5.86 -14.83 7.14
N CYS A 185 5.46 -15.08 5.90
CA CYS A 185 6.18 -14.61 4.71
C CYS A 185 6.20 -13.06 4.64
N SER A 186 5.13 -12.41 5.06
CA SER A 186 5.07 -10.94 5.14
C SER A 186 6.03 -10.40 6.21
N ALA A 187 6.05 -11.02 7.38
CA ALA A 187 6.95 -10.65 8.47
C ALA A 187 8.41 -10.78 8.05
N GLU A 188 8.79 -11.92 7.47
CA GLU A 188 10.15 -12.17 6.97
C GLU A 188 10.58 -11.11 5.93
N ALA A 189 9.72 -10.79 4.97
CA ALA A 189 10.04 -9.77 3.95
C ALA A 189 10.26 -8.39 4.56
N VAL A 190 9.42 -7.99 5.52
CA VAL A 190 9.56 -6.71 6.25
C VAL A 190 10.86 -6.68 7.05
N GLU A 191 11.17 -7.75 7.80
CA GLU A 191 12.40 -7.86 8.59
C GLU A 191 13.65 -7.80 7.72
N ARG A 192 13.71 -8.56 6.61
CA ARG A 192 14.83 -8.54 5.66
C ARG A 192 15.05 -7.16 5.03
N THR A 193 13.97 -6.44 4.77
CA THR A 193 14.00 -5.06 4.25
C THR A 193 14.53 -4.10 5.31
N ALA A 194 14.05 -4.21 6.55
CA ALA A 194 14.49 -3.37 7.67
C ALA A 194 15.96 -3.61 8.03
N MET A 195 16.45 -4.87 7.99
CA MET A 195 17.87 -5.20 8.21
C MET A 195 18.82 -4.51 7.23
N ARG A 196 18.34 -4.13 6.04
CA ARG A 196 19.08 -3.35 5.04
C ARG A 196 18.89 -1.84 5.18
N GLY A 197 18.25 -1.38 6.27
CA GLY A 197 17.98 0.03 6.49
C GLY A 197 16.96 0.66 5.53
N ILE A 198 16.24 -0.17 4.76
CA ILE A 198 15.22 0.29 3.82
C ILE A 198 13.90 0.47 4.56
N LYS A 199 13.22 1.59 4.32
CA LYS A 199 11.90 1.85 4.89
C LYS A 199 10.86 0.92 4.25
N SER A 200 9.99 0.35 5.08
CA SER A 200 8.88 -0.48 4.60
C SER A 200 7.54 0.01 5.12
N GLY A 201 6.51 -0.16 4.29
CA GLY A 201 5.12 0.07 4.62
C GLY A 201 4.32 -1.22 4.56
N GLY A 202 3.37 -1.39 5.46
CA GLY A 202 2.39 -2.47 5.43
C GLY A 202 1.06 -1.97 4.89
N HIS A 203 0.44 -2.73 4.01
CA HIS A 203 -0.89 -2.48 3.48
C HIS A 203 -1.86 -3.51 4.02
N ILE A 204 -2.94 -3.08 4.67
CA ILE A 204 -3.98 -3.92 5.29
C ILE A 204 -5.34 -3.53 4.71
N ILE A 205 -6.15 -4.53 4.40
CA ILE A 205 -7.55 -4.34 3.99
C ILE A 205 -8.46 -4.66 5.16
N ILE A 206 -9.19 -3.65 5.63
CA ILE A 206 -10.18 -3.80 6.69
C ILE A 206 -11.48 -4.36 6.12
N GLY A 207 -12.02 -5.38 6.80
CA GLY A 207 -13.31 -5.98 6.44
C GLY A 207 -13.23 -7.13 5.43
N LEU A 208 -12.06 -7.76 5.27
CA LEU A 208 -11.95 -8.98 4.46
C LEU A 208 -12.86 -10.09 5.01
N PRO A 209 -13.45 -10.93 4.14
CA PRO A 209 -14.31 -12.02 4.57
C PRO A 209 -13.53 -13.05 5.40
N GLY A 210 -14.07 -13.38 6.57
CA GLY A 210 -13.45 -14.30 7.53
C GLY A 210 -12.61 -13.65 8.63
N GLU A 211 -12.39 -12.34 8.57
CA GLU A 211 -11.71 -11.63 9.65
C GLU A 211 -12.53 -11.71 10.96
N ALA A 212 -11.88 -12.13 12.04
CA ALA A 212 -12.54 -12.36 13.31
C ALA A 212 -13.17 -11.09 13.90
N TYR A 213 -12.61 -9.92 13.64
CA TYR A 213 -13.16 -8.64 14.09
C TYR A 213 -14.39 -8.16 13.31
N THR A 214 -14.84 -8.90 12.30
CA THR A 214 -16.05 -8.57 11.53
C THR A 214 -17.32 -9.20 12.11
N HIS A 215 -17.20 -10.19 12.98
CA HIS A 215 -18.29 -10.97 13.56
C HIS A 215 -18.21 -11.05 15.07
N GLY A 216 -19.32 -11.48 15.73
CA GLY A 216 -19.39 -11.64 17.17
C GLY A 216 -19.84 -10.39 17.92
N THR A 217 -19.69 -10.43 19.23
CA THR A 217 -20.01 -9.32 20.13
C THR A 217 -19.01 -8.15 19.94
N PRO A 218 -19.33 -6.94 20.39
CA PRO A 218 -18.40 -5.80 20.32
C PRO A 218 -17.05 -6.09 20.99
N ASP A 219 -17.05 -6.77 22.13
CA ASP A 219 -15.82 -7.09 22.89
C ASP A 219 -14.97 -8.12 22.14
N GLU A 220 -15.57 -9.17 21.57
CA GLU A 220 -14.87 -10.17 20.76
C GLU A 220 -14.25 -9.53 19.50
N ARG A 221 -14.99 -8.64 18.84
CA ARG A 221 -14.46 -7.92 17.66
C ARG A 221 -13.28 -7.03 18.02
N LYS A 222 -13.38 -6.30 19.15
CA LYS A 222 -12.29 -5.45 19.63
C LYS A 222 -11.05 -6.26 19.99
N GLU A 223 -11.22 -7.38 20.66
CA GLU A 223 -10.09 -8.27 20.99
C GLU A 223 -9.42 -8.83 19.74
N ALA A 224 -10.20 -9.28 18.76
CA ALA A 224 -9.65 -9.74 17.48
C ALA A 224 -8.90 -8.64 16.71
N LEU A 225 -9.42 -7.41 16.72
CA LEU A 225 -8.74 -6.25 16.13
C LEU A 225 -7.43 -5.95 16.86
N ASN A 226 -7.42 -6.02 18.18
CA ASN A 226 -6.23 -5.86 19.01
C ASN A 226 -5.14 -6.87 18.65
N VAL A 227 -5.51 -8.14 18.45
CA VAL A 227 -4.56 -9.19 18.02
C VAL A 227 -3.92 -8.85 16.67
N MET A 228 -4.72 -8.36 15.70
CA MET A 228 -4.19 -7.90 14.42
C MET A 228 -3.19 -6.75 14.60
N CYS A 229 -3.57 -5.74 15.39
CA CYS A 229 -2.73 -4.57 15.63
C CYS A 229 -1.42 -4.95 16.33
N ASP A 230 -1.45 -5.83 17.34
CA ASP A 230 -0.25 -6.31 18.03
C ASP A 230 0.71 -7.04 17.11
N ARG A 231 0.18 -7.88 16.20
CA ARG A 231 1.00 -8.55 15.17
C ARG A 231 1.67 -7.54 14.23
N LEU A 232 0.95 -6.49 13.83
CA LEU A 232 1.51 -5.43 12.97
C LEU A 232 2.53 -4.58 13.71
N SER A 233 2.28 -4.27 15.00
CA SER A 233 3.20 -3.50 15.86
C SER A 233 4.51 -4.23 16.11
N ALA A 234 4.51 -5.55 16.10
CA ALA A 234 5.72 -6.37 16.26
C ALA A 234 6.64 -6.29 15.02
N LEU A 235 6.15 -5.85 13.86
CA LEU A 235 6.94 -5.72 12.64
C LEU A 235 7.68 -4.37 12.60
N PRO A 236 8.91 -4.32 12.08
CA PRO A 236 9.67 -3.07 11.91
C PRO A 236 9.15 -2.23 10.71
N LEU A 237 7.84 -2.02 10.64
CA LEU A 237 7.20 -1.18 9.64
C LEU A 237 7.46 0.30 9.92
N THR A 238 7.77 1.07 8.90
CA THR A 238 7.87 2.54 8.95
C THR A 238 6.50 3.18 8.79
N THR A 239 5.67 2.65 7.89
CA THR A 239 4.32 3.15 7.62
C THR A 239 3.30 2.03 7.64
N LEU A 240 2.07 2.36 7.99
CA LEU A 240 0.92 1.45 7.89
C LEU A 240 -0.18 2.14 7.07
N LYS A 241 -0.73 1.42 6.09
CA LYS A 241 -1.79 1.89 5.24
C LYS A 241 -3.01 0.99 5.42
N LEU A 242 -4.06 1.55 5.98
CA LEU A 242 -5.33 0.87 6.18
C LEU A 242 -6.29 1.21 5.02
N HIS A 243 -6.89 0.21 4.40
CA HIS A 243 -7.91 0.37 3.40
C HIS A 243 -9.19 -0.34 3.82
N GLN A 244 -10.32 0.33 3.70
CA GLN A 244 -11.60 -0.34 3.72
C GLN A 244 -11.76 -1.23 2.49
N LEU A 245 -12.28 -2.45 2.66
CA LEU A 245 -12.59 -3.35 1.56
C LEU A 245 -13.51 -2.69 0.54
N GLN A 246 -13.09 -2.67 -0.72
CA GLN A 246 -13.90 -2.21 -1.85
C GLN A 246 -14.36 -3.42 -2.69
N LEU A 247 -15.67 -3.62 -2.78
CA LEU A 247 -16.26 -4.62 -3.66
C LEU A 247 -16.30 -4.08 -5.09
N ILE A 248 -15.35 -4.50 -5.91
CA ILE A 248 -15.19 -4.00 -7.28
C ILE A 248 -15.88 -4.93 -8.26
N ARG A 249 -16.75 -4.38 -9.09
CA ARG A 249 -17.46 -5.14 -10.14
C ARG A 249 -16.49 -5.93 -11.01
N GLY A 250 -16.85 -7.18 -11.30
CA GLY A 250 -16.05 -8.10 -12.12
C GLY A 250 -14.92 -8.81 -11.35
N THR A 251 -14.81 -8.62 -10.04
CA THR A 251 -13.95 -9.43 -9.18
C THR A 251 -14.71 -10.66 -8.70
N ARG A 252 -13.96 -11.73 -8.40
CA ARG A 252 -14.54 -12.95 -7.82
C ARG A 252 -15.25 -12.64 -6.49
N MET A 253 -14.67 -11.80 -5.65
CA MET A 253 -15.24 -11.40 -4.36
C MET A 253 -16.57 -10.66 -4.53
N ALA A 254 -16.69 -9.78 -5.52
CA ALA A 254 -17.96 -9.09 -5.78
C ALA A 254 -19.06 -10.08 -6.19
N HIS A 255 -18.72 -11.10 -6.99
CA HIS A 255 -19.65 -12.16 -7.36
C HIS A 255 -20.05 -13.05 -6.18
N GLU A 256 -19.10 -13.44 -5.33
CA GLU A 256 -19.35 -14.19 -4.09
C GLU A 256 -20.27 -13.39 -3.14
N TYR A 257 -20.05 -12.08 -3.02
CA TYR A 257 -20.90 -11.18 -2.24
C TYR A 257 -22.34 -11.10 -2.79
N GLU A 258 -22.52 -11.05 -4.10
CA GLU A 258 -23.87 -11.06 -4.70
C GLU A 258 -24.66 -12.33 -4.34
N GLN A 259 -23.98 -13.46 -4.15
CA GLN A 259 -24.58 -14.73 -3.76
C GLN A 259 -24.82 -14.85 -2.26
N ASN A 260 -23.89 -14.36 -1.44
CA ASN A 260 -23.91 -14.46 0.02
C ASN A 260 -23.47 -13.12 0.67
N PRO A 261 -24.34 -12.11 0.71
CA PRO A 261 -23.98 -10.78 1.24
C PRO A 261 -23.52 -10.79 2.71
N GLU A 262 -23.97 -11.77 3.49
CA GLU A 262 -23.65 -11.89 4.93
C GLU A 262 -22.17 -12.26 5.19
N GLU A 263 -21.45 -12.76 4.18
CA GLU A 263 -20.06 -13.19 4.35
C GLU A 263 -19.05 -12.05 4.31
N CYS A 264 -19.43 -10.89 3.79
CA CYS A 264 -18.58 -9.71 3.74
C CYS A 264 -19.24 -8.58 4.54
N LYS A 265 -18.67 -8.25 5.67
CA LYS A 265 -19.14 -7.07 6.41
C LYS A 265 -18.88 -5.82 5.59
N ARG A 266 -19.94 -5.07 5.29
CA ARG A 266 -19.82 -3.71 4.76
C ARG A 266 -19.85 -2.73 5.92
N TYR A 267 -18.75 -2.04 6.13
CA TYR A 267 -18.68 -0.97 7.11
C TYR A 267 -19.34 0.29 6.57
N THR A 268 -20.11 0.96 7.43
CA THR A 268 -20.45 2.36 7.22
C THR A 268 -19.20 3.23 7.38
N ALA A 269 -19.26 4.50 6.98
CA ALA A 269 -18.13 5.41 7.17
C ALA A 269 -17.74 5.55 8.66
N ASP A 270 -18.74 5.62 9.55
CA ASP A 270 -18.50 5.76 11.00
C ASP A 270 -17.88 4.49 11.58
N GLU A 271 -18.39 3.30 11.24
CA GLU A 271 -17.79 2.02 11.68
C GLU A 271 -16.34 1.84 11.18
N ASP A 272 -16.03 2.27 9.95
CA ASP A 272 -14.67 2.21 9.40
C ASP A 272 -13.73 3.17 10.14
N ILE A 273 -14.23 4.36 10.47
CA ILE A 273 -13.48 5.34 11.28
C ILE A 273 -13.17 4.78 12.67
N ASP A 274 -14.14 4.15 13.34
CA ASP A 274 -13.94 3.56 14.68
C ASP A 274 -12.85 2.47 14.63
N VAL A 275 -12.90 1.57 13.64
CA VAL A 275 -11.86 0.55 13.45
C VAL A 275 -10.49 1.17 13.17
N VAL A 276 -10.43 2.23 12.36
CA VAL A 276 -9.17 2.93 12.07
C VAL A 276 -8.63 3.62 13.32
N ILE A 277 -9.49 4.25 14.13
CA ILE A 277 -9.09 4.87 15.41
C ILE A 277 -8.49 3.83 16.35
N ASP A 278 -9.20 2.72 16.58
CA ASP A 278 -8.72 1.63 17.42
C ASP A 278 -7.35 1.08 16.96
N CYS A 279 -7.17 0.93 15.63
CA CYS A 279 -5.88 0.52 15.07
C CYS A 279 -4.77 1.56 15.29
N VAL A 280 -5.06 2.84 15.07
CA VAL A 280 -4.06 3.93 15.19
C VAL A 280 -3.61 4.12 16.63
N GLU A 281 -4.52 3.96 17.59
CA GLU A 281 -4.20 4.08 19.01
C GLU A 281 -3.35 2.92 19.54
N ARG A 282 -3.36 1.76 18.86
CA ARG A 282 -2.66 0.56 19.29
C ARG A 282 -1.37 0.27 18.52
N VAL A 283 -1.27 0.63 17.27
CA VAL A 283 -0.08 0.45 16.42
C VAL A 283 0.87 1.64 16.54
#